data_3b67c45a75dc265c9cafa9445c993eee
#
_entry.id   3b67c45a75dc265c9cafa9445c993eee
#
_cell.length_a   1.000
_cell.length_b   1.000
_cell.length_c   1.000
_cell.angle_alpha   90.00
_cell.angle_beta   90.00
_cell.angle_gamma   90.00
#
_symmetry.space_group_name_H-M   'P 1'
#
loop_
_entity.id
_entity.type
_entity.pdbx_description
1 polymer ?
#
loop_
_entity_poly.entity_id
_entity_poly.type
_entity_poly.pdbx_seq_one_letter_code
_entity_poly.pdbx_strand_id
1 'polypeptide(L)'
;MKTIEISAPGKIIIAGEFAVLAEAPAISMAINKRAKATIIEHNKNIHVLKIIGFKDKELLFTVNDNGTIEWLDVVLNDPIKLFFECLWRQINIIPTAFYKFVLDTSGFYDEISGLKYGIGSSAALTVAMAGVFIETFKLPIGVKELALKTHREFQGASGSGVDIATSLEGGIIKYFRMERIKTTALELPEDLKFKIFWSGIPVSTPKQLSKVKTFSKTSFSNLNKMAVKFASIWGCNTNKLFIDYLDEYTDALMEFSMEYDLNIFGNKHNILL
;
A
#
# COMPACT_ATOMS: atom_id res chain seq x y z
N MET A 1 -12.54 -27.59 -10.80
CA MET A 1 -12.58 -26.22 -10.28
C MET A 1 -11.19 -25.64 -10.43
N LYS A 2 -11.06 -24.51 -11.11
CA LYS A 2 -9.78 -23.83 -11.27
C LYS A 2 -9.61 -22.88 -10.08
N THR A 3 -8.46 -22.95 -9.42
CA THR A 3 -8.10 -22.04 -8.33
C THR A 3 -6.82 -21.32 -8.68
N ILE A 4 -6.82 -20.01 -8.55
CA ILE A 4 -5.63 -19.16 -8.72
C ILE A 4 -5.47 -18.34 -7.45
N GLU A 5 -4.27 -18.34 -6.88
CA GLU A 5 -3.90 -17.55 -5.72
C GLU A 5 -2.67 -16.70 -6.04
N ILE A 6 -2.73 -15.42 -5.72
CA ILE A 6 -1.60 -14.49 -5.83
C ILE A 6 -1.45 -13.74 -4.52
N SER A 7 -0.21 -13.50 -4.11
CA SER A 7 0.10 -12.73 -2.93
C SER A 7 1.08 -11.61 -3.22
N ALA A 8 0.94 -10.50 -2.48
CA ALA A 8 1.87 -9.38 -2.56
C ALA A 8 2.29 -8.92 -1.16
N PRO A 9 3.53 -8.42 -1.00
CA PRO A 9 4.06 -8.00 0.29
C PRO A 9 3.47 -6.65 0.72
N GLY A 10 3.41 -6.43 2.03
CA GLY A 10 3.30 -5.11 2.61
C GLY A 10 4.59 -4.30 2.44
N LYS A 11 4.59 -3.08 2.93
CA LYS A 11 5.71 -2.15 2.80
C LYS A 11 5.91 -1.28 4.03
N ILE A 12 7.13 -0.74 4.14
CA ILE A 12 7.46 0.42 4.96
C ILE A 12 8.17 1.45 4.10
N ILE A 13 8.05 2.73 4.44
CA ILE A 13 8.85 3.80 3.85
C ILE A 13 10.02 4.06 4.78
N ILE A 14 11.25 4.02 4.25
CA ILE A 14 12.47 4.30 4.98
C ILE A 14 12.73 5.79 4.98
N ALA A 15 12.53 6.44 3.83
CA ALA A 15 12.65 7.89 3.67
C ALA A 15 11.80 8.38 2.49
N GLY A 16 11.43 9.66 2.50
CA GLY A 16 10.71 10.32 1.40
C GLY A 16 9.20 10.33 1.55
N GLU A 17 8.64 9.91 2.70
CA GLU A 17 7.22 10.11 2.97
C GLU A 17 6.87 11.61 2.93
N PHE A 18 5.70 11.97 2.46
CA PHE A 18 5.25 13.32 2.08
C PHE A 18 6.11 13.96 0.98
N ALA A 19 7.45 13.94 1.09
CA ALA A 19 8.36 14.53 0.10
C ALA A 19 8.14 13.97 -1.32
N VAL A 20 7.79 12.70 -1.45
CA VAL A 20 7.46 12.05 -2.72
C VAL A 20 6.27 12.68 -3.46
N LEU A 21 5.41 13.40 -2.76
CA LEU A 21 4.29 14.14 -3.35
C LEU A 21 4.74 15.40 -4.10
N ALA A 22 5.93 15.92 -3.77
CA ALA A 22 6.60 17.04 -4.47
C ALA A 22 7.85 16.55 -5.22
N GLU A 23 7.77 15.38 -5.84
CA GLU A 23 8.77 14.84 -6.77
C GLU A 23 10.13 14.48 -6.14
N ALA A 24 10.29 14.55 -4.81
CA ALA A 24 11.46 13.98 -4.18
C ALA A 24 11.45 12.44 -4.26
N PRO A 25 12.60 11.79 -4.23
CA PRO A 25 12.64 10.33 -4.17
C PRO A 25 12.10 9.82 -2.84
N ALA A 26 11.48 8.63 -2.90
CA ALA A 26 11.21 7.84 -1.71
C ALA A 26 12.01 6.54 -1.75
N ILE A 27 12.48 6.09 -0.59
CA ILE A 27 13.03 4.76 -0.40
C ILE A 27 12.05 3.94 0.40
N SER A 28 11.63 2.83 -0.17
CA SER A 28 10.63 1.97 0.41
C SER A 28 11.06 0.51 0.35
N MET A 29 10.70 -0.26 1.36
CA MET A 29 11.08 -1.67 1.50
C MET A 29 9.84 -2.53 1.62
N ALA A 30 9.77 -3.59 0.83
CA ALA A 30 8.78 -4.65 0.99
C ALA A 30 9.12 -5.49 2.24
N ILE A 31 8.07 -5.95 2.91
CA ILE A 31 8.19 -6.77 4.11
C ILE A 31 7.50 -8.12 3.92
N ASN A 32 7.82 -9.11 4.75
CA ASN A 32 7.29 -10.48 4.61
C ASN A 32 5.86 -10.67 5.13
N LYS A 33 5.15 -9.62 5.55
CA LYS A 33 3.70 -9.66 5.77
C LYS A 33 3.01 -9.51 4.42
N ARG A 34 2.19 -10.49 4.03
CA ARG A 34 1.63 -10.56 2.68
C ARG A 34 0.10 -10.57 2.70
N ALA A 35 -0.50 -9.83 1.78
CA ALA A 35 -1.91 -10.00 1.43
C ALA A 35 -2.03 -11.08 0.35
N LYS A 36 -3.14 -11.82 0.38
CA LYS A 36 -3.44 -12.84 -0.61
C LYS A 36 -4.79 -12.56 -1.25
N ALA A 37 -4.89 -12.84 -2.54
CA ALA A 37 -6.14 -12.83 -3.27
C ALA A 37 -6.28 -14.18 -3.99
N THR A 38 -7.42 -14.84 -3.82
CA THR A 38 -7.70 -16.13 -4.43
C THR A 38 -9.02 -16.06 -5.19
N ILE A 39 -9.06 -16.60 -6.39
CA ILE A 39 -10.29 -16.80 -7.17
C ILE A 39 -10.51 -18.29 -7.37
N ILE A 40 -11.69 -18.76 -7.00
CA ILE A 40 -12.12 -20.18 -7.08
C ILE A 40 -13.38 -20.22 -7.91
N GLU A 41 -13.35 -20.92 -9.03
CA GLU A 41 -14.57 -21.23 -9.79
C GLU A 41 -15.42 -22.24 -9.02
N HIS A 42 -16.74 -22.05 -8.98
CA HIS A 42 -17.67 -22.97 -8.31
C HIS A 42 -19.04 -23.06 -9.01
N ASN A 43 -19.83 -24.05 -8.63
CA ASN A 43 -21.09 -24.38 -9.30
C ASN A 43 -22.34 -23.75 -8.66
N LYS A 44 -22.20 -22.85 -7.68
CA LYS A 44 -23.34 -22.11 -7.11
C LYS A 44 -23.70 -20.95 -8.04
N ASN A 45 -24.98 -20.67 -8.24
CA ASN A 45 -25.46 -19.59 -9.11
C ASN A 45 -25.35 -18.19 -8.47
N ILE A 46 -24.23 -17.91 -7.82
CA ILE A 46 -23.98 -16.67 -7.10
C ILE A 46 -22.47 -16.46 -6.94
N HIS A 47 -22.02 -15.21 -6.97
CA HIS A 47 -20.65 -14.88 -6.61
C HIS A 47 -20.52 -14.63 -5.09
N VAL A 48 -19.35 -14.99 -4.55
CA VAL A 48 -19.04 -14.86 -3.14
C VAL A 48 -17.76 -14.03 -2.99
N LEU A 49 -17.80 -12.98 -2.17
CA LEU A 49 -16.61 -12.25 -1.71
C LEU A 49 -16.37 -12.58 -0.25
N LYS A 50 -15.37 -13.42 0.02
CA LYS A 50 -14.90 -13.74 1.38
C LYS A 50 -13.72 -12.84 1.73
N ILE A 51 -13.80 -12.20 2.89
CA ILE A 51 -12.75 -11.36 3.45
C ILE A 51 -12.23 -12.05 4.70
N ILE A 52 -10.90 -12.25 4.76
CA ILE A 52 -10.18 -12.77 5.91
C ILE A 52 -9.32 -11.63 6.46
N GLY A 53 -9.57 -11.26 7.73
CA GLY A 53 -8.87 -10.16 8.38
C GLY A 53 -8.90 -10.35 9.89
N PHE A 54 -9.05 -9.27 10.65
CA PHE A 54 -9.30 -9.38 12.09
C PHE A 54 -10.68 -10.00 12.39
N LYS A 55 -11.67 -9.69 11.54
CA LYS A 55 -12.99 -10.35 11.55
C LYS A 55 -13.30 -10.81 10.14
N ASP A 56 -13.60 -12.08 10.00
CA ASP A 56 -14.00 -12.66 8.72
C ASP A 56 -15.39 -12.17 8.32
N LYS A 57 -15.56 -11.96 7.02
CA LYS A 57 -16.81 -11.54 6.43
C LYS A 57 -17.04 -12.24 5.10
N GLU A 58 -18.28 -12.56 4.79
CA GLU A 58 -18.67 -13.09 3.49
C GLU A 58 -19.83 -12.22 2.95
N LEU A 59 -19.72 -11.83 1.68
CA LEU A 59 -20.66 -11.00 0.95
C LEU A 59 -21.07 -11.71 -0.33
N LEU A 60 -22.34 -11.62 -0.67
CA LEU A 60 -22.91 -12.26 -1.85
C LEU A 60 -23.29 -11.20 -2.90
N PHE A 61 -23.04 -11.51 -4.17
CA PHE A 61 -23.37 -10.60 -5.26
C PHE A 61 -23.66 -11.34 -6.57
N THR A 62 -24.37 -10.66 -7.46
CA THR A 62 -24.54 -11.01 -8.86
C THR A 62 -23.90 -9.96 -9.76
N VAL A 63 -23.73 -10.29 -11.02
CA VAL A 63 -23.30 -9.34 -12.05
C VAL A 63 -24.39 -9.32 -13.10
N ASN A 64 -24.90 -8.13 -13.39
CA ASN A 64 -25.94 -7.96 -14.38
C ASN A 64 -25.37 -7.90 -15.82
N ASP A 65 -26.26 -7.83 -16.83
CA ASP A 65 -25.89 -7.88 -18.25
C ASP A 65 -25.01 -6.73 -18.72
N ASN A 66 -24.91 -5.63 -17.96
CA ASN A 66 -24.02 -4.52 -18.24
C ASN A 66 -22.67 -4.60 -17.50
N GLY A 67 -22.42 -5.71 -16.77
CA GLY A 67 -21.19 -5.92 -16.03
C GLY A 67 -21.13 -5.26 -14.62
N THR A 68 -22.26 -4.70 -14.16
CA THR A 68 -22.32 -4.06 -12.83
C THR A 68 -22.58 -5.06 -11.72
N ILE A 69 -21.90 -4.89 -10.59
CA ILE A 69 -22.12 -5.69 -9.38
C ILE A 69 -23.44 -5.28 -8.71
N GLU A 70 -24.25 -6.26 -8.36
CA GLU A 70 -25.44 -6.13 -7.53
C GLU A 70 -25.26 -6.95 -6.24
N TRP A 71 -25.05 -6.22 -5.12
CA TRP A 71 -24.88 -6.85 -3.81
C TRP A 71 -26.22 -7.33 -3.25
N LEU A 72 -26.25 -8.55 -2.75
CA LEU A 72 -27.44 -9.10 -2.09
C LEU A 72 -27.49 -8.73 -0.61
N ASP A 73 -26.35 -8.35 -0.04
CA ASP A 73 -26.26 -7.90 1.36
C ASP A 73 -26.54 -6.39 1.48
N VAL A 74 -27.46 -6.02 2.36
CA VAL A 74 -27.94 -4.64 2.57
C VAL A 74 -26.95 -3.74 3.33
N VAL A 75 -25.69 -4.12 3.48
CA VAL A 75 -24.70 -3.28 4.18
C VAL A 75 -24.29 -2.11 3.29
N LEU A 76 -24.82 -0.92 3.64
CA LEU A 76 -24.47 0.34 2.97
C LEU A 76 -23.07 0.81 3.43
N ASN A 77 -22.32 1.45 2.52
CA ASN A 77 -21.02 2.10 2.77
C ASN A 77 -19.90 1.17 3.33
N ASP A 78 -19.87 -0.09 2.90
CA ASP A 78 -18.78 -0.99 3.24
C ASP A 78 -17.52 -0.64 2.43
N PRO A 79 -16.40 -0.27 3.07
CA PRO A 79 -15.17 0.09 2.37
C PRO A 79 -14.63 -1.05 1.48
N ILE A 80 -14.90 -2.31 1.83
CA ILE A 80 -14.45 -3.46 1.05
C ILE A 80 -15.29 -3.62 -0.22
N LYS A 81 -16.61 -3.39 -0.14
CA LYS A 81 -17.46 -3.35 -1.34
C LYS A 81 -16.94 -2.30 -2.31
N LEU A 82 -16.76 -1.06 -1.83
CA LEU A 82 -16.23 0.03 -2.64
C LEU A 82 -14.87 -0.31 -3.25
N PHE A 83 -13.98 -0.88 -2.47
CA PHE A 83 -12.65 -1.29 -2.96
C PHE A 83 -12.73 -2.34 -4.06
N PHE A 84 -13.56 -3.37 -3.87
CA PHE A 84 -13.78 -4.43 -4.85
C PHE A 84 -14.43 -3.89 -6.13
N GLU A 85 -15.42 -3.02 -6.01
CA GLU A 85 -16.07 -2.35 -7.13
C GLU A 85 -15.11 -1.44 -7.92
N CYS A 86 -14.18 -0.73 -7.25
CA CYS A 86 -13.17 0.06 -7.94
C CYS A 86 -12.35 -0.79 -8.92
N LEU A 87 -11.91 -1.98 -8.48
CA LEU A 87 -11.20 -2.90 -9.37
C LEU A 87 -12.13 -3.46 -10.46
N TRP A 88 -13.34 -3.87 -10.07
CA TRP A 88 -14.30 -4.45 -11.00
C TRP A 88 -14.64 -3.50 -12.16
N ARG A 89 -14.87 -2.22 -11.87
CA ARG A 89 -15.11 -1.20 -12.90
C ARG A 89 -13.95 -1.03 -13.88
N GLN A 90 -12.70 -1.19 -13.41
CA GLN A 90 -11.52 -1.09 -14.29
C GLN A 90 -11.41 -2.22 -15.30
N ILE A 91 -11.94 -3.39 -14.97
CA ILE A 91 -11.84 -4.57 -15.85
C ILE A 91 -13.06 -4.77 -16.75
N ASN A 92 -14.22 -4.25 -16.37
CA ASN A 92 -15.48 -4.25 -17.11
C ASN A 92 -15.78 -5.60 -17.80
N ILE A 93 -15.83 -6.68 -17.01
CA ILE A 93 -16.10 -8.03 -17.48
C ILE A 93 -17.50 -8.51 -17.09
N ILE A 94 -18.08 -9.39 -17.92
CA ILE A 94 -19.22 -10.22 -17.57
C ILE A 94 -18.71 -11.64 -17.41
N PRO A 95 -18.65 -12.18 -16.19
CA PRO A 95 -18.14 -13.53 -15.97
C PRO A 95 -19.05 -14.59 -16.61
N THR A 96 -18.45 -15.61 -17.22
CA THR A 96 -19.18 -16.76 -17.79
C THR A 96 -19.41 -17.90 -16.80
N ALA A 97 -18.84 -17.79 -15.60
CA ALA A 97 -18.98 -18.75 -14.51
C ALA A 97 -19.13 -18.00 -13.18
N PHE A 98 -19.48 -18.72 -12.12
CA PHE A 98 -19.55 -18.16 -10.77
C PHE A 98 -18.26 -18.38 -10.00
N TYR A 99 -17.84 -17.38 -9.23
CA TYR A 99 -16.57 -17.36 -8.54
C TYR A 99 -16.73 -17.01 -7.07
N LYS A 100 -15.89 -17.65 -6.25
CA LYS A 100 -15.58 -17.22 -4.90
C LYS A 100 -14.26 -16.48 -4.92
N PHE A 101 -14.31 -15.20 -4.54
CA PHE A 101 -13.17 -14.33 -4.35
C PHE A 101 -12.81 -14.35 -2.87
N VAL A 102 -11.57 -14.67 -2.54
CA VAL A 102 -11.08 -14.67 -1.15
C VAL A 102 -9.97 -13.64 -1.02
N LEU A 103 -10.17 -12.67 -0.14
CA LEU A 103 -9.24 -11.59 0.14
C LEU A 103 -8.72 -11.75 1.57
N ASP A 104 -7.44 -12.07 1.71
CA ASP A 104 -6.81 -12.33 3.00
C ASP A 104 -5.77 -11.26 3.33
N THR A 105 -6.04 -10.51 4.38
CA THR A 105 -5.14 -9.51 4.98
C THR A 105 -4.87 -9.80 6.46
N SER A 106 -5.14 -11.02 6.94
CA SER A 106 -4.99 -11.40 8.36
C SER A 106 -3.60 -11.11 8.91
N GLY A 107 -2.55 -11.35 8.11
CA GLY A 107 -1.17 -11.07 8.51
C GLY A 107 -0.83 -9.58 8.75
N PHE A 108 -1.75 -8.65 8.51
CA PHE A 108 -1.56 -7.21 8.72
C PHE A 108 -2.20 -6.69 10.01
N TYR A 109 -2.68 -7.59 10.85
CA TYR A 109 -3.25 -7.26 12.15
C TYR A 109 -2.43 -7.87 13.27
N ASP A 110 -2.38 -7.16 14.38
CA ASP A 110 -1.89 -7.70 15.63
C ASP A 110 -2.90 -8.70 16.19
N GLU A 111 -2.46 -9.91 16.47
CA GLU A 111 -3.32 -11.03 16.90
C GLU A 111 -4.01 -10.78 18.25
N ILE A 112 -3.38 -9.97 19.12
CA ILE A 112 -3.88 -9.70 20.47
C ILE A 112 -4.86 -8.54 20.46
N SER A 113 -4.45 -7.39 19.90
CA SER A 113 -5.25 -6.15 19.92
C SER A 113 -6.23 -6.03 18.77
N GLY A 114 -6.03 -6.78 17.69
CA GLY A 114 -6.80 -6.66 16.46
C GLY A 114 -6.55 -5.36 15.68
N LEU A 115 -5.56 -4.59 16.08
CA LEU A 115 -5.22 -3.34 15.42
C LEU A 115 -4.37 -3.60 14.16
N LYS A 116 -4.57 -2.80 13.12
CA LYS A 116 -3.72 -2.85 11.93
C LYS A 116 -2.32 -2.33 12.22
N TYR A 117 -1.31 -3.03 11.72
CA TYR A 117 0.09 -2.57 11.79
C TYR A 117 0.38 -1.28 11.00
N GLY A 118 -0.43 -0.92 10.00
CA GLY A 118 -0.18 0.26 9.17
C GLY A 118 0.88 0.07 8.08
N ILE A 119 1.22 -1.15 7.75
CA ILE A 119 2.31 -1.54 6.85
C ILE A 119 1.86 -1.86 5.41
N GLY A 120 0.89 -1.11 4.89
CA GLY A 120 0.54 -1.15 3.47
C GLY A 120 -0.38 -2.29 3.03
N SER A 121 -1.27 -2.81 3.90
CA SER A 121 -2.21 -3.89 3.55
C SER A 121 -3.08 -3.59 2.33
N SER A 122 -3.54 -2.34 2.17
CA SER A 122 -4.38 -1.94 1.03
C SER A 122 -3.64 -2.07 -0.29
N ALA A 123 -2.41 -1.56 -0.37
CA ALA A 123 -1.59 -1.66 -1.58
C ALA A 123 -1.24 -3.12 -1.91
N ALA A 124 -0.83 -3.89 -0.90
CA ALA A 124 -0.55 -5.32 -1.06
C ALA A 124 -1.76 -6.08 -1.60
N LEU A 125 -2.95 -5.84 -1.03
CA LEU A 125 -4.18 -6.47 -1.49
C LEU A 125 -4.53 -6.02 -2.91
N THR A 126 -4.37 -4.75 -3.25
CA THR A 126 -4.63 -4.24 -4.60
C THR A 126 -3.75 -4.93 -5.64
N VAL A 127 -2.46 -5.10 -5.36
CA VAL A 127 -1.52 -5.78 -6.25
C VAL A 127 -1.88 -7.26 -6.41
N ALA A 128 -2.18 -7.96 -5.29
CA ALA A 128 -2.59 -9.35 -5.32
C ALA A 128 -3.89 -9.55 -6.12
N MET A 129 -4.89 -8.68 -5.90
CA MET A 129 -6.16 -8.69 -6.64
C MET A 129 -5.94 -8.43 -8.12
N ALA A 130 -5.19 -7.39 -8.49
CA ALA A 130 -4.91 -7.10 -9.90
C ALA A 130 -4.27 -8.30 -10.59
N GLY A 131 -3.30 -8.94 -9.95
CA GLY A 131 -2.64 -10.13 -10.48
C GLY A 131 -3.59 -11.31 -10.68
N VAL A 132 -4.39 -11.67 -9.65
CA VAL A 132 -5.29 -12.81 -9.72
C VAL A 132 -6.42 -12.60 -10.74
N PHE A 133 -6.91 -11.37 -10.88
CA PHE A 133 -7.93 -11.03 -11.89
C PHE A 133 -7.37 -11.12 -13.31
N ILE A 134 -6.18 -10.58 -13.57
CA ILE A 134 -5.52 -10.68 -14.87
C ILE A 134 -5.31 -12.13 -15.25
N GLU A 135 -4.80 -12.94 -14.32
CA GLU A 135 -4.53 -14.36 -14.58
C GLU A 135 -5.81 -15.18 -14.78
N THR A 136 -6.88 -14.88 -14.02
CA THR A 136 -8.15 -15.61 -14.13
C THR A 136 -8.88 -15.27 -15.41
N PHE A 137 -9.02 -13.98 -15.73
CA PHE A 137 -9.85 -13.48 -16.83
C PHE A 137 -9.05 -13.16 -18.09
N LYS A 138 -7.71 -13.40 -18.07
CA LYS A 138 -6.81 -13.15 -19.23
C LYS A 138 -6.90 -11.72 -19.75
N LEU A 139 -6.87 -10.75 -18.84
CA LEU A 139 -7.06 -9.35 -19.17
C LEU A 139 -5.85 -8.78 -19.95
N PRO A 140 -6.06 -7.96 -20.98
CA PRO A 140 -4.99 -7.36 -21.77
C PRO A 140 -4.43 -6.08 -21.12
N ILE A 141 -4.17 -6.11 -19.81
CA ILE A 141 -3.65 -4.99 -19.01
C ILE A 141 -2.55 -5.52 -18.08
N GLY A 142 -1.55 -4.67 -17.79
CA GLY A 142 -0.49 -5.04 -16.85
C GLY A 142 -0.92 -4.88 -15.38
N VAL A 143 -0.36 -5.73 -14.49
CA VAL A 143 -0.65 -5.69 -13.03
C VAL A 143 -0.40 -4.30 -12.46
N LYS A 144 0.73 -3.66 -12.83
CA LYS A 144 1.09 -2.31 -12.36
C LYS A 144 0.02 -1.27 -12.73
N GLU A 145 -0.42 -1.31 -13.96
CA GLU A 145 -1.41 -0.36 -14.47
C GLU A 145 -2.77 -0.54 -13.77
N LEU A 146 -3.26 -1.78 -13.71
CA LEU A 146 -4.53 -2.09 -13.06
C LEU A 146 -4.51 -1.73 -11.58
N ALA A 147 -3.43 -2.12 -10.86
CA ALA A 147 -3.29 -1.83 -9.45
C ALA A 147 -3.23 -0.31 -9.16
N LEU A 148 -2.48 0.46 -9.96
CA LEU A 148 -2.39 1.91 -9.80
C LEU A 148 -3.73 2.60 -10.06
N LYS A 149 -4.46 2.23 -11.11
CA LYS A 149 -5.78 2.77 -11.43
C LYS A 149 -6.77 2.50 -10.29
N THR A 150 -6.87 1.23 -9.87
CA THR A 150 -7.76 0.81 -8.78
C THR A 150 -7.45 1.52 -7.47
N HIS A 151 -6.17 1.57 -7.08
CA HIS A 151 -5.78 2.16 -5.80
C HIS A 151 -5.98 3.69 -5.78
N ARG A 152 -5.73 4.38 -6.89
CA ARG A 152 -6.00 5.82 -7.03
C ARG A 152 -7.48 6.13 -6.92
N GLU A 153 -8.34 5.36 -7.61
CA GLU A 153 -9.78 5.52 -7.53
C GLU A 153 -10.28 5.32 -6.10
N PHE A 154 -9.85 4.26 -5.44
CA PHE A 154 -10.22 3.96 -4.06
C PHE A 154 -9.75 5.02 -3.05
N GLN A 155 -8.57 5.62 -3.26
CA GLN A 155 -8.00 6.66 -2.37
C GLN A 155 -8.40 8.09 -2.75
N GLY A 156 -9.27 8.30 -3.73
CA GLY A 156 -9.66 9.65 -4.17
C GLY A 156 -8.53 10.42 -4.85
N ALA A 157 -7.71 9.74 -5.64
CA ALA A 157 -6.60 10.29 -6.46
C ALA A 157 -5.41 10.91 -5.69
N SER A 158 -5.36 10.83 -4.36
CA SER A 158 -4.38 11.54 -3.53
C SER A 158 -3.05 10.81 -3.28
N GLY A 159 -2.93 9.53 -3.59
CA GLY A 159 -1.75 8.70 -3.30
C GLY A 159 -0.57 8.93 -4.24
N SER A 160 0.66 8.77 -3.74
CA SER A 160 1.89 8.84 -4.55
C SER A 160 2.07 7.63 -5.47
N GLY A 161 1.54 6.47 -5.10
CA GLY A 161 1.74 5.19 -5.79
C GLY A 161 2.98 4.40 -5.34
N VAL A 162 3.79 4.94 -4.42
CA VAL A 162 4.98 4.25 -3.89
C VAL A 162 4.61 2.92 -3.25
N ASP A 163 3.49 2.87 -2.54
CA ASP A 163 2.99 1.68 -1.87
C ASP A 163 2.73 0.53 -2.86
N ILE A 164 2.05 0.84 -3.97
CA ILE A 164 1.79 -0.11 -5.05
C ILE A 164 3.08 -0.56 -5.71
N ALA A 165 3.99 0.37 -6.03
CA ALA A 165 5.27 0.04 -6.65
C ALA A 165 6.09 -0.91 -5.77
N THR A 166 6.17 -0.64 -4.45
CA THR A 166 6.91 -1.48 -3.51
C THR A 166 6.28 -2.87 -3.35
N SER A 167 4.95 -2.94 -3.23
CA SER A 167 4.25 -4.23 -3.13
C SER A 167 4.35 -5.07 -4.40
N LEU A 168 4.51 -4.43 -5.56
CA LEU A 168 4.65 -5.09 -6.86
C LEU A 168 6.08 -5.59 -7.10
N GLU A 169 7.08 -4.74 -6.87
CA GLU A 169 8.47 -5.03 -7.22
C GLU A 169 9.20 -5.84 -6.13
N GLY A 170 8.78 -5.68 -4.87
CA GLY A 170 9.45 -6.33 -3.74
C GLY A 170 10.80 -5.69 -3.42
N GLY A 171 11.55 -6.29 -2.49
CA GLY A 171 12.87 -5.81 -2.09
C GLY A 171 12.87 -4.39 -1.54
N ILE A 172 13.96 -3.66 -1.79
CA ILE A 172 14.08 -2.24 -1.49
C ILE A 172 14.09 -1.48 -2.81
N ILE A 173 13.30 -0.43 -2.92
CA ILE A 173 13.23 0.39 -4.13
C ILE A 173 13.46 1.86 -3.81
N LYS A 174 14.16 2.55 -4.73
CA LYS A 174 14.12 3.99 -4.87
C LYS A 174 13.04 4.34 -5.88
N TYR A 175 12.09 5.14 -5.46
CA TYR A 175 10.90 5.51 -6.20
C TYR A 175 10.91 6.99 -6.52
N PHE A 176 10.55 7.34 -7.76
CA PHE A 176 10.31 8.71 -8.20
C PHE A 176 8.92 8.83 -8.81
N ARG A 177 8.19 9.86 -8.39
CA ARG A 177 6.94 10.27 -9.00
C ARG A 177 7.23 11.43 -9.97
N MET A 178 7.53 11.08 -11.21
CA MET A 178 7.64 12.03 -12.34
C MET A 178 6.41 11.86 -13.26
N GLU A 179 6.45 12.40 -14.48
CA GLU A 179 5.42 12.14 -15.51
C GLU A 179 5.16 10.62 -15.65
N ARG A 180 6.21 9.81 -15.51
CA ARG A 180 6.12 8.35 -15.40
C ARG A 180 6.79 7.89 -14.11
N ILE A 181 6.15 6.97 -13.41
CA ILE A 181 6.74 6.32 -12.23
C ILE A 181 8.02 5.61 -12.63
N LYS A 182 9.11 6.01 -12.00
CA LYS A 182 10.44 5.36 -12.15
C LYS A 182 10.82 4.71 -10.83
N THR A 183 11.22 3.46 -10.89
CA THR A 183 11.75 2.68 -9.77
C THR A 183 13.15 2.18 -10.08
N THR A 184 13.95 2.01 -9.05
CA THR A 184 15.28 1.40 -9.12
C THR A 184 15.41 0.48 -7.91
N ALA A 185 15.73 -0.79 -8.15
CA ALA A 185 16.04 -1.73 -7.09
C ALA A 185 17.31 -1.29 -6.34
N LEU A 186 17.25 -1.42 -5.03
CA LEU A 186 18.39 -1.12 -4.14
C LEU A 186 18.72 -2.35 -3.30
N GLU A 187 19.98 -2.47 -2.95
CA GLU A 187 20.46 -3.47 -2.00
C GLU A 187 20.71 -2.81 -0.65
N LEU A 188 20.52 -3.56 0.42
CA LEU A 188 20.89 -3.13 1.75
C LEU A 188 22.40 -3.14 1.86
N PRO A 189 23.06 -2.10 2.43
CA PRO A 189 24.48 -2.17 2.75
C PRO A 189 24.78 -3.42 3.60
N GLU A 190 25.85 -4.16 3.27
CA GLU A 190 26.14 -5.50 3.81
C GLU A 190 26.12 -5.59 5.33
N ASP A 191 26.61 -4.56 6.02
CA ASP A 191 26.71 -4.54 7.49
C ASP A 191 25.51 -3.90 8.18
N LEU A 192 24.51 -3.40 7.45
CA LEU A 192 23.32 -2.79 8.01
C LEU A 192 22.25 -3.83 8.33
N LYS A 193 21.75 -3.77 9.57
CA LYS A 193 20.62 -4.58 10.05
C LYS A 193 19.48 -3.68 10.46
N PHE A 194 18.27 -3.96 9.96
CA PHE A 194 17.05 -3.28 10.37
C PHE A 194 16.31 -4.07 11.43
N LYS A 195 15.77 -3.35 12.41
CA LYS A 195 14.73 -3.84 13.30
C LYS A 195 13.53 -2.92 13.15
N ILE A 196 12.35 -3.49 12.97
CA ILE A 196 11.10 -2.77 12.83
C ILE A 196 10.31 -2.98 14.11
N PHE A 197 9.96 -1.88 14.78
CA PHE A 197 9.12 -1.88 15.97
C PHE A 197 7.78 -1.23 15.65
N TRP A 198 6.71 -1.90 16.02
CA TRP A 198 5.38 -1.32 15.87
C TRP A 198 5.03 -0.51 17.13
N SER A 199 4.62 0.75 16.92
CA SER A 199 4.27 1.66 18.03
C SER A 199 2.97 1.31 18.76
N GLY A 200 2.16 0.38 18.21
CA GLY A 200 0.83 0.06 18.71
C GLY A 200 -0.24 1.08 18.29
N ILE A 201 0.11 2.06 17.47
CA ILE A 201 -0.80 3.11 17.00
C ILE A 201 -0.97 2.97 15.48
N PRO A 202 -2.16 2.58 14.99
CA PRO A 202 -2.41 2.52 13.56
C PRO A 202 -2.53 3.93 12.97
N VAL A 203 -1.83 4.17 11.86
CA VAL A 203 -1.88 5.45 11.14
C VAL A 203 -2.62 5.27 9.82
N SER A 204 -3.47 6.24 9.47
CA SER A 204 -4.19 6.29 8.21
C SER A 204 -3.60 7.36 7.29
N THR A 205 -3.01 6.95 6.17
CA THR A 205 -2.43 7.86 5.16
C THR A 205 -3.41 8.97 4.73
N PRO A 206 -4.69 8.70 4.39
CA PRO A 206 -5.63 9.76 4.02
C PRO A 206 -5.84 10.80 5.12
N LYS A 207 -5.90 10.37 6.41
CA LYS A 207 -6.04 11.30 7.54
C LYS A 207 -4.81 12.17 7.73
N GLN A 208 -3.62 11.64 7.51
CA GLN A 208 -2.39 12.43 7.58
C GLN A 208 -2.30 13.42 6.42
N LEU A 209 -2.58 12.99 5.19
CA LEU A 209 -2.56 13.85 4.01
C LEU A 209 -3.58 14.99 4.08
N SER A 210 -4.75 14.78 4.69
CA SER A 210 -5.76 15.83 4.85
C SER A 210 -5.33 16.99 5.75
N LYS A 211 -4.36 16.77 6.64
CA LYS A 211 -3.77 17.81 7.49
C LYS A 211 -2.78 18.69 6.72
N VAL A 212 -2.13 18.16 5.69
CA VAL A 212 -1.15 18.88 4.87
C VAL A 212 -1.88 19.55 3.71
N LYS A 213 -2.46 20.72 3.96
CA LYS A 213 -3.24 21.46 2.94
C LYS A 213 -2.38 22.14 1.88
N THR A 214 -1.17 22.53 2.23
CA THR A 214 -0.20 23.18 1.34
C THR A 214 1.22 22.76 1.70
N PHE A 215 2.05 22.54 0.69
CA PHE A 215 3.46 22.20 0.85
C PHE A 215 4.38 23.43 0.78
N SER A 216 3.94 24.56 1.30
CA SER A 216 4.65 25.86 1.16
C SER A 216 5.54 26.22 2.35
N LYS A 217 5.55 25.41 3.41
CA LYS A 217 6.30 25.68 4.64
C LYS A 217 7.78 25.31 4.53
N THR A 218 8.62 25.95 5.35
CA THR A 218 10.08 25.76 5.36
C THR A 218 10.46 24.33 5.71
N SER A 219 9.78 23.71 6.70
CA SER A 219 10.03 22.33 7.11
C SER A 219 9.83 21.34 5.96
N PHE A 220 8.83 21.59 5.09
CA PHE A 220 8.61 20.74 3.91
C PHE A 220 9.76 20.86 2.90
N SER A 221 10.29 22.08 2.66
CA SER A 221 11.47 22.28 1.81
C SER A 221 12.69 21.57 2.37
N ASN A 222 12.89 21.61 3.69
CA ASN A 222 13.98 20.91 4.36
C ASN A 222 13.81 19.38 4.24
N LEU A 223 12.63 18.85 4.53
CA LEU A 223 12.31 17.43 4.38
C LEU A 223 12.58 16.93 2.96
N ASN A 224 12.17 17.72 1.95
CA ASN A 224 12.41 17.40 0.53
C ASN A 224 13.91 17.30 0.21
N LYS A 225 14.68 18.29 0.67
CA LYS A 225 16.15 18.33 0.50
C LYS A 225 16.82 17.13 1.17
N MET A 226 16.40 16.77 2.39
CA MET A 226 16.97 15.63 3.10
C MET A 226 16.58 14.29 2.46
N ALA A 227 15.36 14.16 1.94
CA ALA A 227 14.96 12.96 1.18
C ALA A 227 15.81 12.75 -0.07
N VAL A 228 16.09 13.82 -0.84
CA VAL A 228 16.98 13.79 -2.01
C VAL A 228 18.40 13.39 -1.60
N LYS A 229 18.93 14.03 -0.54
CA LYS A 229 20.27 13.80 -0.03
C LYS A 229 20.44 12.35 0.42
N PHE A 230 19.52 11.83 1.25
CA PHE A 230 19.55 10.44 1.71
C PHE A 230 19.46 9.44 0.55
N ALA A 231 18.58 9.67 -0.42
CA ALA A 231 18.43 8.80 -1.57
C ALA A 231 19.66 8.80 -2.51
N SER A 232 20.48 9.87 -2.50
CA SER A 232 21.69 9.96 -3.31
C SER A 232 22.85 9.14 -2.75
N ILE A 233 22.90 8.95 -1.44
CA ILE A 233 23.97 8.21 -0.77
C ILE A 233 23.68 6.72 -0.62
N TRP A 234 22.47 6.27 -0.94
CA TRP A 234 22.13 4.86 -0.85
C TRP A 234 23.06 4.02 -1.73
N GLY A 235 23.79 3.09 -1.11
CA GLY A 235 24.85 2.32 -1.78
C GLY A 235 26.25 2.90 -1.67
N CYS A 236 26.45 4.05 -1.00
CA CYS A 236 27.78 4.52 -0.64
C CYS A 236 28.38 3.65 0.47
N ASN A 237 29.65 3.29 0.33
CA ASN A 237 30.33 2.24 1.09
C ASN A 237 30.64 2.55 2.57
N THR A 238 30.01 3.52 3.21
CA THR A 238 30.27 3.83 4.62
C THR A 238 28.98 3.86 5.42
N ASN A 239 28.78 2.86 6.28
CA ASN A 239 27.63 2.74 7.18
C ASN A 239 27.46 3.98 8.08
N LYS A 240 28.56 4.63 8.49
CA LYS A 240 28.51 5.85 9.28
C LYS A 240 27.78 6.96 8.52
N LEU A 241 28.15 7.22 7.27
CA LEU A 241 27.51 8.24 6.45
C LEU A 241 26.01 7.97 6.23
N PHE A 242 25.64 6.69 6.08
CA PHE A 242 24.25 6.28 5.96
C PHE A 242 23.44 6.61 7.21
N ILE A 243 23.99 6.33 8.40
CA ILE A 243 23.34 6.63 9.69
C ILE A 243 23.22 8.14 9.88
N ASP A 244 24.31 8.90 9.68
CA ASP A 244 24.32 10.35 9.83
C ASP A 244 23.23 11.03 8.96
N TYR A 245 23.05 10.58 7.70
CA TYR A 245 22.01 11.13 6.83
C TYR A 245 20.60 10.63 7.15
N LEU A 246 20.46 9.43 7.71
CA LEU A 246 19.18 8.95 8.21
C LEU A 246 18.72 9.78 9.41
N ASP A 247 19.66 10.16 10.30
CA ASP A 247 19.38 11.02 11.44
C ASP A 247 18.97 12.42 10.97
N GLU A 248 19.73 13.05 10.04
CA GLU A 248 19.36 14.33 9.43
C GLU A 248 17.97 14.30 8.78
N TYR A 249 17.62 13.19 8.09
CA TYR A 249 16.28 13.02 7.52
C TYR A 249 15.21 12.89 8.61
N THR A 250 15.52 12.15 9.69
CA THR A 250 14.61 11.96 10.82
C THR A 250 14.33 13.29 11.52
N ASP A 251 15.34 14.12 11.73
CA ASP A 251 15.18 15.46 12.29
C ASP A 251 14.28 16.34 11.41
N ALA A 252 14.52 16.35 10.10
CA ALA A 252 13.68 17.09 9.15
C ALA A 252 12.23 16.60 9.12
N LEU A 253 12.01 15.29 9.27
CA LEU A 253 10.68 14.71 9.36
C LEU A 253 10.00 15.08 10.69
N MET A 254 10.76 15.17 11.78
CA MET A 254 10.26 15.61 13.08
C MET A 254 9.81 17.07 13.03
N GLU A 255 10.63 17.97 12.48
CA GLU A 255 10.26 19.38 12.27
C GLU A 255 8.98 19.50 11.43
N PHE A 256 8.92 18.76 10.32
CA PHE A 256 7.73 18.71 9.46
C PHE A 256 6.50 18.21 10.22
N SER A 257 6.66 17.13 10.98
CA SER A 257 5.58 16.55 11.79
C SER A 257 5.01 17.53 12.80
N MET A 258 5.87 18.31 13.48
CA MET A 258 5.47 19.33 14.45
C MET A 258 4.75 20.50 13.77
N GLU A 259 5.30 21.01 12.67
CA GLU A 259 4.75 22.16 11.97
C GLU A 259 3.35 21.90 11.36
N TYR A 260 3.08 20.66 10.96
CA TYR A 260 1.79 20.25 10.37
C TYR A 260 0.87 19.50 11.35
N ASP A 261 1.25 19.38 12.62
CA ASP A 261 0.49 18.63 13.65
C ASP A 261 0.16 17.19 13.21
N LEU A 262 1.15 16.48 12.68
CA LEU A 262 0.94 15.13 12.14
C LEU A 262 1.05 14.03 13.18
N ASN A 263 1.73 14.29 14.30
CA ASN A 263 1.99 13.32 15.37
C ASN A 263 2.63 12.01 14.83
N ILE A 264 3.60 12.13 13.90
CA ILE A 264 4.34 10.99 13.34
C ILE A 264 5.15 10.33 14.44
N PHE A 265 5.79 11.14 15.28
CA PHE A 265 6.57 10.72 16.44
C PHE A 265 5.71 10.82 17.70
N GLY A 266 5.13 9.71 18.12
CA GLY A 266 4.37 9.65 19.38
C GLY A 266 5.31 9.51 20.60
N ASN A 267 4.77 9.70 21.82
CA ASN A 267 5.52 9.65 23.09
C ASN A 267 6.35 8.35 23.30
N LYS A 268 6.02 7.28 22.59
CA LYS A 268 6.76 6.01 22.68
C LYS A 268 8.05 5.98 21.83
N HIS A 269 8.23 6.89 20.88
CA HIS A 269 9.45 6.95 20.06
C HIS A 269 10.65 7.42 20.89
N ASN A 270 10.44 8.33 21.83
CA ASN A 270 11.49 8.84 22.71
C ASN A 270 12.07 7.80 23.68
N ILE A 271 11.47 6.59 23.75
CA ILE A 271 11.98 5.48 24.57
C ILE A 271 12.93 4.58 23.76
N LEU A 272 12.92 4.71 22.43
CA LEU A 272 13.71 3.88 21.51
C LEU A 272 14.95 4.60 20.96
N LEU A 273 15.04 5.91 21.16
CA LEU A 273 16.21 6.76 20.87
C LEU A 273 17.07 6.91 22.13
#